data_892c56f9d5eb531a3005ebbd7d07f866
#
_entry.id   892c56f9d5eb531a3005ebbd7d07f866
#
_cell.length_a   1.000
_cell.length_b   1.000
_cell.length_c   1.000
_cell.angle_alpha   90.00
_cell.angle_beta   90.00
_cell.angle_gamma   90.00
#
_symmetry.space_group_name_H-M   'P 1'
#
loop_
_entity.id
_entity.type
_entity.pdbx_description
1 polymer ?
#
loop_
_entity_poly.entity_id
_entity_poly.type
_entity_poly.pdbx_seq_one_letter_code
_entity_poly.pdbx_strand_id
1 'polypeptide(L)'
;KMRIRMIYMAAGNSRRFGSNKLFYLIDGKPMYLHVLERLSAVCKRHRDWEIVLVSQYEELLEQGKQLAHRTVYSPESRDGASWTIKNGLKAAGDADAFVFFTADQPWLSEATIEEFVSKMEQNHADLGSVCLGETPGNPVWFSREYLPELLALSGDQGGRRVLKKYSERIFWYPVADARELEDVDYNLREQRVKNMIVPDGSC
;
A
#
# COMPACT_ATOMS: atom_id res chain seq x y z
N LYS A 1 0.58 -23.90 -2.87
CA LYS A 1 0.87 -22.64 -2.16
C LYS A 1 1.16 -21.57 -3.19
N MET A 2 0.50 -20.41 -3.07
CA MET A 2 0.58 -19.34 -4.08
C MET A 2 1.86 -18.52 -3.92
N ARG A 3 2.45 -18.14 -5.06
CA ARG A 3 3.52 -17.13 -5.09
C ARG A 3 2.87 -15.75 -5.06
N ILE A 4 3.11 -15.02 -3.98
CA ILE A 4 2.47 -13.72 -3.73
C ILE A 4 3.52 -12.63 -3.73
N ARG A 5 3.27 -11.53 -4.46
CA ARG A 5 4.10 -10.34 -4.48
C ARG A 5 3.42 -9.21 -3.73
N MET A 6 4.09 -8.76 -2.68
CA MET A 6 3.72 -7.60 -1.90
C MET A 6 4.35 -6.38 -2.56
N ILE A 7 3.57 -5.61 -3.29
CA ILE A 7 4.06 -4.40 -3.95
C ILE A 7 3.88 -3.23 -2.99
N TYR A 8 5.00 -2.76 -2.46
CA TYR A 8 5.05 -1.66 -1.51
C TYR A 8 5.31 -0.35 -2.25
N MET A 9 4.28 0.47 -2.37
CA MET A 9 4.29 1.71 -3.13
C MET A 9 4.74 2.87 -2.24
N ALA A 10 5.98 3.30 -2.43
CA ALA A 10 6.61 4.40 -1.69
C ALA A 10 7.09 5.48 -2.66
N ALA A 11 6.18 6.01 -3.49
CA ALA A 11 6.52 6.83 -4.64
C ALA A 11 5.66 8.09 -4.81
N GLY A 12 4.85 8.46 -3.81
CA GLY A 12 3.99 9.64 -3.87
C GLY A 12 4.77 10.96 -3.94
N ASN A 13 4.16 12.00 -4.55
CA ASN A 13 4.79 13.32 -4.75
C ASN A 13 4.79 14.21 -3.50
N SER A 14 4.04 13.88 -2.47
CA SER A 14 3.93 14.65 -1.21
C SER A 14 3.54 16.13 -1.40
N ARG A 15 2.78 16.45 -2.44
CA ARG A 15 2.46 17.85 -2.83
C ARG A 15 1.80 18.66 -1.73
N ARG A 16 1.00 18.02 -0.87
CA ARG A 16 0.25 18.66 0.23
C ARG A 16 1.03 18.73 1.54
N PHE A 17 2.17 18.07 1.61
CA PHE A 17 2.94 17.91 2.84
C PHE A 17 4.04 18.98 3.03
N GLY A 18 4.42 19.67 1.94
CA GLY A 18 5.47 20.70 1.95
C GLY A 18 6.91 20.16 1.89
N SER A 19 7.10 18.86 2.11
CA SER A 19 8.35 18.13 2.02
C SER A 19 8.04 16.68 1.65
N ASN A 20 9.05 15.82 1.46
CA ASN A 20 8.79 14.41 1.20
C ASN A 20 8.25 13.73 2.47
N LYS A 21 6.93 13.49 2.52
CA LYS A 21 6.26 12.89 3.67
C LYS A 21 6.78 11.49 4.03
N LEU A 22 7.33 10.76 3.06
CA LEU A 22 7.82 9.40 3.28
C LEU A 22 9.04 9.36 4.21
N PHE A 23 9.80 10.46 4.28
CA PHE A 23 10.91 10.62 5.22
C PHE A 23 10.53 11.30 6.54
N TYR A 24 9.27 11.72 6.68
CA TYR A 24 8.78 12.31 7.93
C TYR A 24 8.87 11.32 9.07
N LEU A 25 9.44 11.76 10.21
CA LEU A 25 9.62 10.88 11.36
C LEU A 25 8.33 10.73 12.16
N ILE A 26 7.90 9.50 12.32
CA ILE A 26 6.82 9.08 13.21
C ILE A 26 7.46 8.15 14.25
N ASP A 27 7.37 8.55 15.53
CA ASP A 27 8.02 7.82 16.62
C ASP A 27 9.53 7.55 16.36
N GLY A 28 10.21 8.58 15.80
CA GLY A 28 11.66 8.53 15.53
C GLY A 28 12.07 7.74 14.29
N LYS A 29 11.13 7.24 13.50
CA LYS A 29 11.36 6.41 12.32
C LYS A 29 10.69 7.02 11.08
N PRO A 30 11.37 7.07 9.91
CA PRO A 30 10.74 7.52 8.67
C PRO A 30 9.44 6.79 8.37
N MET A 31 8.44 7.53 7.90
CA MET A 31 7.09 7.00 7.65
C MET A 31 7.11 5.73 6.80
N TYR A 32 7.90 5.70 5.72
CA TYR A 32 7.93 4.56 4.79
C TYR A 32 8.46 3.26 5.44
N LEU A 33 9.27 3.36 6.50
CA LEU A 33 9.86 2.19 7.15
C LEU A 33 8.89 1.40 8.03
N HIS A 34 7.85 2.05 8.58
CA HIS A 34 6.95 1.40 9.53
C HIS A 34 6.33 0.11 8.99
N VAL A 35 5.61 0.21 7.89
CA VAL A 35 4.95 -0.96 7.30
C VAL A 35 5.94 -1.83 6.52
N LEU A 36 6.97 -1.26 5.93
CA LEU A 36 8.01 -2.05 5.25
C LEU A 36 8.70 -3.04 6.20
N GLU A 37 9.01 -2.63 7.42
CA GLU A 37 9.58 -3.52 8.44
C GLU A 37 8.60 -4.62 8.84
N ARG A 38 7.31 -4.30 8.99
CA ARG A 38 6.25 -5.28 9.30
C ARG A 38 6.05 -6.28 8.16
N LEU A 39 6.05 -5.82 6.92
CA LEU A 39 6.04 -6.68 5.74
C LEU A 39 7.23 -7.63 5.70
N SER A 40 8.42 -7.11 5.98
CA SER A 40 9.64 -7.92 6.05
C SER A 40 9.52 -9.03 7.10
N ALA A 41 9.01 -8.71 8.28
CA ALA A 41 8.79 -9.69 9.35
C ALA A 41 7.77 -10.76 8.94
N VAL A 42 6.66 -10.37 8.31
CA VAL A 42 5.64 -11.30 7.81
C VAL A 42 6.22 -12.22 6.73
N CYS A 43 6.91 -11.68 5.74
CA CYS A 43 7.46 -12.47 4.63
C CYS A 43 8.50 -13.49 5.08
N LYS A 44 9.22 -13.24 6.18
CA LYS A 44 10.14 -14.23 6.76
C LYS A 44 9.45 -15.50 7.24
N ARG A 45 8.16 -15.44 7.55
CA ARG A 45 7.35 -16.59 7.96
C ARG A 45 6.68 -17.30 6.77
N HIS A 46 6.74 -16.71 5.58
CA HIS A 46 6.05 -17.20 4.37
C HIS A 46 7.02 -17.26 3.19
N ARG A 47 7.55 -18.42 2.90
CA ARG A 47 8.59 -18.65 1.88
C ARG A 47 8.24 -18.14 0.48
N ASP A 48 6.94 -18.17 0.11
CA ASP A 48 6.46 -17.84 -1.23
C ASP A 48 5.94 -16.39 -1.34
N TRP A 49 6.11 -15.59 -0.28
CA TRP A 49 5.76 -14.17 -0.23
C TRP A 49 7.00 -13.31 -0.35
N GLU A 50 7.02 -12.43 -1.35
CA GLU A 50 8.16 -11.54 -1.60
C GLU A 50 7.71 -10.08 -1.70
N ILE A 51 8.57 -9.18 -1.23
CA ILE A 51 8.34 -7.73 -1.26
C ILE A 51 9.02 -7.11 -2.46
N VAL A 52 8.27 -6.30 -3.21
CA VAL A 52 8.76 -5.41 -4.27
C VAL A 52 8.59 -3.98 -3.79
N LEU A 53 9.69 -3.31 -3.50
CA LEU A 53 9.71 -1.90 -3.07
C LEU A 53 9.83 -1.00 -4.30
N VAL A 54 8.81 -0.17 -4.53
CA VAL A 54 8.75 0.76 -5.66
C VAL A 54 8.84 2.20 -5.17
N SER A 55 9.77 2.97 -5.70
CA SER A 55 9.90 4.39 -5.36
C SER A 55 10.47 5.22 -6.52
N GLN A 56 10.10 6.51 -6.57
CA GLN A 56 10.77 7.50 -7.40
C GLN A 56 12.01 8.12 -6.72
N TYR A 57 12.27 7.75 -5.45
CA TYR A 57 13.35 8.31 -4.64
C TYR A 57 14.47 7.29 -4.47
N GLU A 58 15.61 7.53 -5.11
CA GLU A 58 16.77 6.64 -5.03
C GLU A 58 17.28 6.45 -3.60
N GLU A 59 17.26 7.52 -2.79
CA GLU A 59 17.65 7.47 -1.38
C GLU A 59 16.77 6.50 -0.58
N LEU A 60 15.45 6.52 -0.81
CA LEU A 60 14.52 5.60 -0.15
C LEU A 60 14.82 4.15 -0.52
N LEU A 61 15.07 3.89 -1.80
CA LEU A 61 15.40 2.54 -2.27
C LEU A 61 16.71 2.04 -1.65
N GLU A 62 17.72 2.89 -1.57
CA GLU A 62 19.01 2.55 -0.96
C GLU A 62 18.87 2.22 0.53
N GLN A 63 18.08 3.00 1.27
CA GLN A 63 17.82 2.77 2.70
C GLN A 63 16.94 1.53 2.94
N GLY A 64 15.97 1.28 2.07
CA GLY A 64 14.97 0.21 2.23
C GLY A 64 15.34 -1.13 1.61
N LYS A 65 16.37 -1.21 0.79
CA LYS A 65 16.69 -2.39 -0.01
C LYS A 65 16.90 -3.68 0.79
N GLN A 66 17.41 -3.59 2.02
CA GLN A 66 17.66 -4.76 2.86
C GLN A 66 16.38 -5.39 3.41
N LEU A 67 15.27 -4.66 3.40
CA LEU A 67 13.96 -5.12 3.86
C LEU A 67 13.10 -5.69 2.73
N ALA A 68 13.49 -5.48 1.48
CA ALA A 68 12.76 -5.91 0.29
C ALA A 68 13.51 -7.01 -0.45
N HIS A 69 12.78 -7.84 -1.18
CA HIS A 69 13.36 -8.85 -2.07
C HIS A 69 13.83 -8.24 -3.39
N ARG A 70 13.11 -7.20 -3.84
CA ARG A 70 13.40 -6.44 -5.06
C ARG A 70 13.13 -4.96 -4.82
N THR A 71 13.94 -4.11 -5.44
CA THR A 71 13.73 -2.66 -5.47
C THR A 71 13.54 -2.20 -6.90
N VAL A 72 12.66 -1.22 -7.10
CA VAL A 72 12.31 -0.68 -8.42
C VAL A 72 12.37 0.82 -8.38
N TYR A 73 13.26 1.40 -9.19
CA TYR A 73 13.28 2.83 -9.44
C TYR A 73 12.20 3.19 -10.46
N SER A 74 11.29 4.06 -10.07
CA SER A 74 10.12 4.46 -10.86
C SER A 74 10.02 5.99 -10.92
N PRO A 75 10.89 6.66 -11.69
CA PRO A 75 10.86 8.12 -11.81
C PRO A 75 9.57 8.63 -12.43
N GLU A 76 8.89 7.84 -13.26
CA GLU A 76 7.61 8.17 -13.90
C GLU A 76 6.45 8.26 -12.89
N SER A 77 6.64 7.74 -11.67
CA SER A 77 5.62 7.83 -10.60
C SER A 77 5.23 9.26 -10.26
N ARG A 78 6.10 10.23 -10.54
CA ARG A 78 5.77 11.67 -10.41
C ARG A 78 4.63 12.11 -11.32
N ASP A 79 4.41 11.39 -12.42
CA ASP A 79 3.39 11.69 -13.43
C ASP A 79 2.09 10.91 -13.22
N GLY A 80 2.02 10.08 -12.19
CA GLY A 80 0.79 9.38 -11.82
C GLY A 80 0.99 8.02 -11.15
N ALA A 81 -0.01 7.62 -10.35
CA ALA A 81 0.00 6.38 -9.58
C ALA A 81 0.07 5.12 -10.45
N SER A 82 -0.46 5.16 -11.67
CA SER A 82 -0.41 4.02 -12.60
C SER A 82 1.01 3.57 -12.92
N TRP A 83 1.96 4.50 -12.97
CA TRP A 83 3.37 4.18 -13.21
C TRP A 83 3.99 3.36 -12.09
N THR A 84 3.66 3.69 -10.83
CA THR A 84 4.10 2.93 -9.66
C THR A 84 3.61 1.49 -9.72
N ILE A 85 2.34 1.31 -10.05
CA ILE A 85 1.72 -0.02 -10.19
C ILE A 85 2.38 -0.80 -11.32
N LYS A 86 2.47 -0.22 -12.52
CA LYS A 86 3.02 -0.89 -13.70
C LYS A 86 4.48 -1.27 -13.54
N ASN A 87 5.30 -0.35 -13.02
CA ASN A 87 6.72 -0.61 -12.79
C ASN A 87 6.94 -1.68 -11.70
N GLY A 88 6.13 -1.65 -10.64
CA GLY A 88 6.14 -2.70 -9.62
C GLY A 88 5.78 -4.06 -10.17
N LEU A 89 4.72 -4.16 -10.97
CA LEU A 89 4.28 -5.41 -11.59
C LEU A 89 5.29 -5.99 -12.57
N LYS A 90 5.92 -5.15 -13.39
CA LYS A 90 6.98 -5.57 -14.33
C LYS A 90 8.17 -6.19 -13.60
N ALA A 91 8.54 -5.64 -12.46
CA ALA A 91 9.65 -6.15 -11.64
C ALA A 91 9.27 -7.35 -10.78
N ALA A 92 7.98 -7.55 -10.50
CA ALA A 92 7.49 -8.63 -9.66
C ALA A 92 7.72 -10.03 -10.24
N GLY A 93 7.83 -10.14 -11.56
CA GLY A 93 7.99 -11.40 -12.24
C GLY A 93 6.72 -12.25 -12.18
N ASP A 94 6.88 -13.54 -12.43
CA ASP A 94 5.75 -14.48 -12.42
C ASP A 94 5.26 -14.74 -10.99
N ALA A 95 3.99 -14.50 -10.76
CA ALA A 95 3.32 -14.70 -9.48
C ALA A 95 1.85 -15.08 -9.68
N ASP A 96 1.24 -15.62 -8.63
CA ASP A 96 -0.16 -16.03 -8.65
C ASP A 96 -1.09 -14.91 -8.19
N ALA A 97 -0.57 -13.99 -7.36
CA ALA A 97 -1.31 -12.83 -6.87
C ALA A 97 -0.37 -11.66 -6.53
N PHE A 98 -0.96 -10.47 -6.53
CA PHE A 98 -0.30 -9.20 -6.21
C PHE A 98 -1.09 -8.46 -5.12
N VAL A 99 -0.39 -7.99 -4.11
CA VAL A 99 -0.98 -7.22 -3.01
C VAL A 99 -0.33 -5.84 -2.98
N PHE A 100 -1.14 -4.79 -3.05
CA PHE A 100 -0.63 -3.42 -3.08
C PHE A 100 -0.78 -2.76 -1.72
N PHE A 101 0.33 -2.27 -1.20
CA PHE A 101 0.43 -1.50 0.04
C PHE A 101 0.86 -0.08 -0.28
N THR A 102 0.40 0.88 0.51
CA THR A 102 0.81 2.27 0.44
C THR A 102 1.69 2.63 1.64
N ALA A 103 2.76 3.38 1.41
CA ALA A 103 3.74 3.73 2.45
C ALA A 103 3.25 4.80 3.43
N ASP A 104 2.12 5.43 3.17
CA ASP A 104 1.54 6.51 3.98
C ASP A 104 0.51 6.05 5.03
N GLN A 105 0.41 4.74 5.26
CA GLN A 105 -0.43 4.13 6.31
C GLN A 105 0.45 3.50 7.41
N PRO A 106 1.15 4.30 8.23
CA PRO A 106 2.20 3.80 9.12
C PRO A 106 1.69 2.95 10.29
N TRP A 107 0.38 2.95 10.55
CA TRP A 107 -0.21 2.19 11.67
C TRP A 107 -0.84 0.85 11.27
N LEU A 108 -0.74 0.47 10.00
CA LEU A 108 -1.18 -0.86 9.55
C LEU A 108 -0.39 -1.94 10.30
N SER A 109 -1.08 -2.82 11.03
CA SER A 109 -0.45 -3.80 11.88
C SER A 109 0.07 -5.01 11.12
N GLU A 110 1.10 -5.64 11.67
CA GLU A 110 1.65 -6.90 11.18
C GLU A 110 0.59 -8.02 11.17
N ALA A 111 -0.23 -8.10 12.20
CA ALA A 111 -1.31 -9.08 12.30
C ALA A 111 -2.34 -8.91 11.19
N THR A 112 -2.78 -7.69 10.91
CA THR A 112 -3.73 -7.39 9.82
C THR A 112 -3.15 -7.74 8.46
N ILE A 113 -1.88 -7.41 8.21
CA ILE A 113 -1.18 -7.77 6.96
C ILE A 113 -1.21 -9.28 6.74
N GLU A 114 -0.74 -10.03 7.72
CA GLU A 114 -0.61 -11.49 7.61
C GLU A 114 -1.96 -12.18 7.47
N GLU A 115 -2.93 -11.76 8.27
CA GLU A 115 -4.27 -12.34 8.23
C GLU A 115 -5.01 -12.03 6.92
N PHE A 116 -4.94 -10.78 6.45
CA PHE A 116 -5.53 -10.39 5.18
C PHE A 116 -5.00 -11.24 4.02
N VAL A 117 -3.68 -11.30 3.87
CA VAL A 117 -3.06 -12.05 2.75
C VAL A 117 -3.34 -13.54 2.87
N SER A 118 -3.27 -14.11 4.08
CA SER A 118 -3.58 -15.53 4.31
C SER A 118 -5.02 -15.87 3.97
N LYS A 119 -5.98 -15.01 4.32
CA LYS A 119 -7.40 -15.22 3.96
C LYS A 119 -7.64 -15.15 2.47
N MET A 120 -7.00 -14.23 1.76
CA MET A 120 -7.09 -14.14 0.31
C MET A 120 -6.52 -15.40 -0.35
N GLU A 121 -5.36 -15.89 0.10
CA GLU A 121 -4.75 -17.12 -0.40
C GLU A 121 -5.64 -18.34 -0.14
N GLN A 122 -6.14 -18.51 1.08
CA GLN A 122 -6.97 -19.64 1.48
C GLN A 122 -8.29 -19.73 0.69
N ASN A 123 -8.87 -18.60 0.38
CA ASN A 123 -10.12 -18.50 -0.36
C ASN A 123 -9.93 -18.39 -1.87
N HIS A 124 -8.71 -18.45 -2.37
CA HIS A 124 -8.40 -18.24 -3.81
C HIS A 124 -9.11 -17.00 -4.35
N ALA A 125 -9.03 -15.89 -3.60
CA ALA A 125 -9.76 -14.68 -3.95
C ALA A 125 -9.33 -14.14 -5.32
N ASP A 126 -10.29 -13.75 -6.13
CA ASP A 126 -10.04 -13.03 -7.38
C ASP A 126 -9.56 -11.61 -7.08
N LEU A 127 -10.34 -10.90 -6.29
CA LEU A 127 -10.08 -9.56 -5.80
C LEU A 127 -10.30 -9.51 -4.29
N GLY A 128 -9.53 -8.68 -3.60
CA GLY A 128 -9.69 -8.48 -2.17
C GLY A 128 -9.37 -7.06 -1.76
N SER A 129 -10.02 -6.60 -0.71
CA SER A 129 -9.75 -5.28 -0.12
C SER A 129 -10.03 -5.31 1.38
N VAL A 130 -9.17 -4.65 2.14
CA VAL A 130 -9.53 -4.28 3.51
C VAL A 130 -10.63 -3.22 3.46
N CYS A 131 -11.42 -3.14 4.52
CA CYS A 131 -12.43 -2.10 4.68
C CYS A 131 -12.63 -1.73 6.15
N LEU A 132 -13.11 -0.51 6.36
CA LEU A 132 -13.60 -0.04 7.65
C LEU A 132 -15.08 0.29 7.48
N GLY A 133 -15.95 -0.59 8.01
CA GLY A 133 -17.38 -0.51 7.68
C GLY A 133 -17.58 -0.64 6.17
N GLU A 134 -18.26 0.32 5.54
CA GLU A 134 -18.49 0.37 4.11
C GLU A 134 -17.39 1.10 3.31
N THR A 135 -16.39 1.63 4.01
CA THR A 135 -15.30 2.39 3.39
C THR A 135 -14.16 1.43 3.00
N PRO A 136 -13.85 1.30 1.68
CA PRO A 136 -12.71 0.50 1.25
C PRO A 136 -11.39 1.16 1.62
N GLY A 137 -10.35 0.34 1.83
CA GLY A 137 -9.00 0.78 2.17
C GLY A 137 -7.90 0.01 1.45
N ASN A 138 -6.67 0.31 1.81
CA ASN A 138 -5.50 -0.45 1.39
C ASN A 138 -4.97 -1.25 2.59
N PRO A 139 -4.43 -2.46 2.40
CA PRO A 139 -4.05 -3.10 1.14
C PRO A 139 -5.20 -3.69 0.31
N VAL A 140 -4.90 -3.91 -0.97
CA VAL A 140 -5.79 -4.55 -1.94
C VAL A 140 -5.08 -5.73 -2.61
N TRP A 141 -5.87 -6.75 -2.95
CA TRP A 141 -5.40 -8.01 -3.55
C TRP A 141 -5.96 -8.18 -4.96
N PHE A 142 -5.10 -8.62 -5.89
CA PHE A 142 -5.48 -9.01 -7.25
C PHE A 142 -4.88 -10.36 -7.61
N SER A 143 -5.71 -11.29 -8.06
CA SER A 143 -5.18 -12.50 -8.70
C SER A 143 -4.49 -12.14 -10.03
N ARG A 144 -3.62 -13.02 -10.52
CA ARG A 144 -2.87 -12.81 -11.77
C ARG A 144 -3.76 -12.55 -13.00
N GLU A 145 -5.00 -12.97 -12.95
CA GLU A 145 -5.96 -12.76 -14.05
C GLU A 145 -6.21 -11.28 -14.34
N TYR A 146 -6.03 -10.43 -13.34
CA TYR A 146 -6.22 -8.97 -13.48
C TYR A 146 -4.96 -8.23 -13.90
N LEU A 147 -3.84 -8.93 -14.11
CA LEU A 147 -2.59 -8.31 -14.53
C LEU A 147 -2.72 -7.47 -15.81
N PRO A 148 -3.41 -7.94 -16.89
CA PRO A 148 -3.60 -7.13 -18.09
C PRO A 148 -4.34 -5.81 -17.81
N GLU A 149 -5.37 -5.82 -16.97
CA GLU A 149 -6.12 -4.60 -16.63
C GLU A 149 -5.30 -3.63 -15.77
N LEU A 150 -4.50 -4.14 -14.84
CA LEU A 150 -3.59 -3.33 -14.04
C LEU A 150 -2.50 -2.67 -14.90
N LEU A 151 -1.97 -3.41 -15.87
CA LEU A 151 -0.97 -2.88 -16.82
C LEU A 151 -1.56 -1.87 -17.82
N ALA A 152 -2.86 -1.87 -18.01
CA ALA A 152 -3.58 -0.92 -18.87
C ALA A 152 -3.94 0.40 -18.15
N LEU A 153 -3.70 0.53 -16.85
CA LEU A 153 -3.91 1.77 -16.11
C LEU A 153 -3.03 2.89 -16.65
N SER A 154 -3.53 4.11 -16.61
CA SER A 154 -2.81 5.30 -17.09
C SER A 154 -3.01 6.52 -16.17
N GLY A 155 -2.10 7.48 -16.23
CA GLY A 155 -2.16 8.70 -15.43
C GLY A 155 -2.26 8.42 -13.93
N ASP A 156 -3.19 9.09 -13.26
CA ASP A 156 -3.44 8.93 -11.83
C ASP A 156 -4.39 7.77 -11.48
N GLN A 157 -4.75 6.94 -12.44
CA GLN A 157 -5.57 5.76 -12.21
C GLN A 157 -4.83 4.77 -11.31
N GLY A 158 -5.52 4.27 -10.29
CA GLY A 158 -5.01 3.26 -9.38
C GLY A 158 -5.79 1.95 -9.47
N GLY A 159 -5.39 0.96 -8.66
CA GLY A 159 -6.04 -0.35 -8.61
C GLY A 159 -7.52 -0.30 -8.26
N ARG A 160 -7.96 0.73 -7.59
CA ARG A 160 -9.37 0.94 -7.24
C ARG A 160 -10.30 1.03 -8.46
N ARG A 161 -9.79 1.50 -9.60
CA ARG A 161 -10.53 1.51 -10.86
C ARG A 161 -10.92 0.09 -11.28
N VAL A 162 -10.01 -0.86 -11.15
CA VAL A 162 -10.27 -2.28 -11.45
C VAL A 162 -11.23 -2.88 -10.42
N LEU A 163 -11.05 -2.59 -9.13
CA LEU A 163 -11.95 -3.05 -8.08
C LEU A 163 -13.39 -2.58 -8.30
N LYS A 164 -13.59 -1.33 -8.67
CA LYS A 164 -14.95 -0.78 -8.94
C LYS A 164 -15.63 -1.48 -10.11
N LYS A 165 -14.87 -1.85 -11.14
CA LYS A 165 -15.40 -2.56 -12.31
C LYS A 165 -15.93 -3.95 -11.97
N TYR A 166 -15.35 -4.60 -10.95
CA TYR A 166 -15.70 -5.96 -10.53
C TYR A 166 -16.09 -6.02 -9.06
N SER A 167 -16.85 -5.04 -8.59
CA SER A 167 -17.17 -4.88 -7.16
C SER A 167 -17.83 -6.11 -6.52
N GLU A 168 -18.61 -6.87 -7.28
CA GLU A 168 -19.26 -8.10 -6.81
C GLU A 168 -18.29 -9.27 -6.60
N ARG A 169 -17.05 -9.19 -7.08
CA ARG A 169 -16.01 -10.22 -6.93
C ARG A 169 -15.04 -9.94 -5.79
N ILE A 170 -15.21 -8.83 -5.08
CA ILE A 170 -14.30 -8.42 -4.01
C ILE A 170 -14.56 -9.24 -2.76
N PHE A 171 -13.50 -9.90 -2.26
CA PHE A 171 -13.49 -10.47 -0.93
C PHE A 171 -13.11 -9.36 0.07
N TRP A 172 -14.06 -8.96 0.91
CA TRP A 172 -13.87 -7.89 1.88
C TRP A 172 -13.28 -8.42 3.19
N TYR A 173 -12.26 -7.71 3.68
CA TYR A 173 -11.65 -7.97 4.98
C TYR A 173 -11.88 -6.76 5.90
N PRO A 174 -12.80 -6.83 6.86
CA PRO A 174 -13.04 -5.73 7.77
C PRO A 174 -11.91 -5.58 8.80
N VAL A 175 -11.43 -4.34 8.98
CA VAL A 175 -10.44 -3.96 9.98
C VAL A 175 -11.16 -3.36 11.17
N ALA A 176 -10.78 -3.76 12.40
CA ALA A 176 -11.44 -3.31 13.62
C ALA A 176 -10.99 -1.91 14.07
N ASP A 177 -9.71 -1.59 13.89
CA ASP A 177 -9.12 -0.32 14.31
C ASP A 177 -8.99 0.62 13.12
N ALA A 178 -9.76 1.72 13.15
CA ALA A 178 -9.75 2.75 12.11
C ALA A 178 -8.35 3.34 11.86
N ARG A 179 -7.51 3.40 12.89
CA ARG A 179 -6.16 3.95 12.80
C ARG A 179 -5.27 3.16 11.84
N GLU A 180 -5.47 1.87 11.71
CA GLU A 180 -4.69 1.04 10.79
C GLU A 180 -4.81 1.47 9.33
N LEU A 181 -5.94 2.06 8.95
CA LEU A 181 -6.20 2.50 7.58
C LEU A 181 -6.03 4.03 7.38
N GLU A 182 -5.59 4.75 8.39
CA GLU A 182 -5.35 6.19 8.27
C GLU A 182 -4.16 6.49 7.35
N ASP A 183 -4.41 7.37 6.38
CA ASP A 183 -3.37 7.96 5.53
C ASP A 183 -2.80 9.22 6.20
N VAL A 184 -1.48 9.37 6.19
CA VAL A 184 -0.84 10.61 6.63
C VAL A 184 -0.62 11.52 5.42
N ASP A 185 -1.52 12.49 5.23
CA ASP A 185 -1.46 13.44 4.10
C ASP A 185 -0.88 14.79 4.48
N TYR A 186 -0.86 15.11 5.77
CA TYR A 186 -0.39 16.39 6.31
C TYR A 186 0.58 16.16 7.47
N ASN A 187 1.44 17.16 7.74
CA ASN A 187 2.27 17.15 8.93
C ASN A 187 1.39 16.98 10.17
N LEU A 188 1.73 16.03 11.06
CA LEU A 188 0.93 15.72 12.26
C LEU A 188 0.73 16.93 13.19
N ARG A 189 1.63 17.93 13.17
CA ARG A 189 1.44 19.19 13.89
C ARG A 189 0.30 20.01 13.30
N GLU A 190 0.22 20.08 11.97
CA GLU A 190 -0.85 20.78 11.27
C GLU A 190 -2.20 20.05 11.41
N GLN A 191 -2.20 18.72 11.43
CA GLN A 191 -3.42 17.94 11.70
C GLN A 191 -3.96 18.20 13.09
N ARG A 192 -3.10 18.29 14.13
CA ARG A 192 -3.53 18.64 15.49
C ARG A 192 -4.16 20.03 15.54
N VAL A 193 -3.59 21.00 14.85
CA VAL A 193 -4.13 22.38 14.77
C VAL A 193 -5.48 22.38 14.04
N LYS A 194 -5.63 21.63 12.94
CA LYS A 194 -6.93 21.55 12.22
C LYS A 194 -8.01 20.88 13.06
N ASN A 195 -7.66 19.84 13.81
CA ASN A 195 -8.62 19.17 14.71
C ASN A 195 -9.00 20.02 15.93
N MET A 196 -8.16 21.02 16.31
CA MET A 196 -8.46 21.99 17.36
C MET A 196 -9.33 23.15 16.87
N ILE A 197 -9.38 23.42 15.55
CA ILE A 197 -10.10 24.53 14.93
C ILE A 197 -11.52 24.14 14.45
N VAL A 198 -11.89 22.85 14.49
CA VAL A 198 -13.29 22.46 14.24
C VAL A 198 -14.12 22.92 15.44
N PRO A 199 -14.98 23.95 15.31
CA PRO A 199 -15.83 24.34 16.43
C PRO A 199 -16.77 23.19 16.74
N ASP A 200 -16.84 22.87 18.01
CA ASP A 200 -17.90 22.08 18.57
C ASP A 200 -19.26 22.66 18.11
N GLY A 201 -19.86 22.01 17.13
CA GLY A 201 -21.15 22.40 16.57
C GLY A 201 -22.27 21.94 17.51
N SER A 202 -22.25 22.44 18.74
CA SER A 202 -23.37 22.31 19.64
C SER A 202 -24.28 23.54 19.49
N CYS A 203 -25.34 23.38 18.72
CA CYS A 203 -26.65 24.03 18.90
C CYS A 203 -27.74 23.04 18.53
#